data_6c1393471651e5976cc14e95c966ebac
#
_entry.id   6c1393471651e5976cc14e95c966ebac
#
_cell.length_a   1.000
_cell.length_b   1.000
_cell.length_c   1.000
_cell.angle_alpha   90.00
_cell.angle_beta   90.00
_cell.angle_gamma   90.00
#
_symmetry.space_group_name_H-M   'P 1'
#
loop_
_entity.id
_entity.type
_entity.pdbx_description
1 polymer ?
#
loop_
_entity_poly.entity_id
_entity_poly.type
_entity_poly.pdbx_seq_one_letter_code
_entity_poly.pdbx_strand_id
1 'polypeptide(L)'
;MRYLSPLRYPGGKARLAPYLARLLEAQGPQPRQYAEPFAGGAGAALHLLRNDSVERIHLNDLNPGIAAFWRASLDVPNQFCHQVRTVPLTIDEWHRQAEIYANPSGHDDFELGFATFYLNRTNRSGILDARPIGGFEQLGHWKIDARFNRESLCTRIQAIADLRHRIYVTEYDALAFLNTIQDIAKDVLVYADPPYLVQGEGLYLHAFDAEAHLRLARFLASADFPWILTYDDDPRITNLLYSGGRCATFDISHTAHRQHVGTEAVIYSEQLVVPDLEITTGRVARWTA
;
A
#
# COMPACT_ATOMS: atom_id res chain seq x y z
N MET A 1 10.90 -16.35 0.48
CA MET A 1 10.68 -15.14 -0.35
C MET A 1 10.54 -13.98 0.61
N ARG A 2 11.38 -12.93 0.51
CA ARG A 2 11.41 -11.83 1.49
C ARG A 2 10.18 -10.91 1.41
N TYR A 3 9.70 -10.62 0.20
CA TYR A 3 8.52 -9.77 -0.04
C TYR A 3 7.54 -10.50 -0.94
N LEU A 4 6.27 -10.55 -0.53
CA LEU A 4 5.23 -11.27 -1.25
C LEU A 4 4.55 -10.41 -2.32
N SER A 5 4.37 -9.11 -2.07
CA SER A 5 3.71 -8.22 -3.03
C SER A 5 4.36 -8.27 -4.42
N PRO A 6 3.59 -8.49 -5.48
CA PRO A 6 4.09 -8.41 -6.86
C PRO A 6 4.16 -6.97 -7.36
N LEU A 7 3.52 -6.00 -6.70
CA LEU A 7 3.61 -4.59 -7.03
C LEU A 7 4.89 -3.95 -6.45
N ARG A 8 5.37 -2.93 -7.13
CA ARG A 8 6.41 -2.00 -6.65
C ARG A 8 5.70 -0.72 -6.21
N TYR A 9 5.69 -0.46 -4.92
CA TYR A 9 5.03 0.74 -4.43
C TYR A 9 6.07 1.67 -3.79
N PRO A 10 6.22 2.92 -4.27
CA PRO A 10 7.07 3.91 -3.62
C PRO A 10 6.64 4.10 -2.16
N GLY A 11 7.59 4.14 -1.24
CA GLY A 11 7.25 4.24 0.19
C GLY A 11 6.62 2.99 0.80
N GLY A 12 6.58 1.86 0.08
CA GLY A 12 5.94 0.61 0.55
C GLY A 12 6.36 0.19 1.95
N LYS A 13 5.41 0.09 2.85
CA LYS A 13 5.58 -0.10 4.30
C LYS A 13 5.85 -1.55 4.71
N ALA A 14 6.25 -2.43 3.76
CA ALA A 14 6.66 -3.80 4.10
C ALA A 14 7.78 -3.87 5.16
N ARG A 15 8.56 -2.79 5.32
CA ARG A 15 9.60 -2.69 6.36
C ARG A 15 9.03 -2.48 7.76
N LEU A 16 7.80 -1.96 7.87
CA LEU A 16 7.09 -1.79 9.14
C LEU A 16 6.42 -3.09 9.60
N ALA A 17 6.27 -4.07 8.71
CA ALA A 17 5.54 -5.30 9.04
C ALA A 17 6.04 -6.03 10.30
N PRO A 18 7.36 -6.14 10.59
CA PRO A 18 7.81 -6.72 11.86
C PRO A 18 7.38 -5.91 13.08
N TYR A 19 7.34 -4.59 12.98
CA TYR A 19 6.84 -3.72 14.05
C TYR A 19 5.33 -3.89 14.24
N LEU A 20 4.56 -3.88 13.14
CA LEU A 20 3.12 -4.10 13.17
C LEU A 20 2.75 -5.47 13.75
N ALA A 21 3.57 -6.50 13.51
CA ALA A 21 3.39 -7.82 14.14
C ALA A 21 3.55 -7.73 15.66
N ARG A 22 4.61 -7.06 16.17
CA ARG A 22 4.79 -6.84 17.62
C ARG A 22 3.68 -5.98 18.22
N LEU A 23 3.22 -4.97 17.46
CA LEU A 23 2.10 -4.13 17.88
C LEU A 23 0.81 -4.96 18.03
N LEU A 24 0.50 -5.85 17.08
CA LEU A 24 -0.62 -6.78 17.15
C LEU A 24 -0.50 -7.73 18.36
N GLU A 25 0.67 -8.32 18.55
CA GLU A 25 0.94 -9.24 19.67
C GLU A 25 0.74 -8.55 21.03
N ALA A 26 1.14 -7.27 21.14
CA ALA A 26 0.99 -6.50 22.36
C ALA A 26 -0.48 -6.20 22.73
N GLN A 27 -1.42 -6.28 21.79
CA GLN A 27 -2.86 -6.09 22.06
C GLN A 27 -3.49 -7.33 22.75
N GLY A 28 -2.79 -8.46 22.84
CA GLY A 28 -3.31 -9.71 23.39
C GLY A 28 -3.98 -10.57 22.31
N PRO A 29 -5.04 -11.35 22.65
CA PRO A 29 -5.64 -12.30 21.71
C PRO A 29 -6.39 -11.65 20.54
N GLN A 30 -6.64 -10.38 20.60
CA GLN A 30 -7.26 -9.55 19.57
C GLN A 30 -6.45 -8.26 19.40
N PRO A 31 -6.44 -7.64 18.20
CA PRO A 31 -7.22 -7.94 16.99
C PRO A 31 -6.65 -9.12 16.18
N ARG A 32 -7.52 -9.88 15.49
CA ARG A 32 -7.16 -10.99 14.59
C ARG A 32 -7.23 -10.63 13.13
N GLN A 33 -7.72 -9.44 12.82
CA GLN A 33 -7.85 -8.90 11.48
C GLN A 33 -7.03 -7.61 11.32
N TYR A 34 -6.69 -7.30 10.09
CA TYR A 34 -5.90 -6.10 9.77
C TYR A 34 -6.46 -5.43 8.53
N ALA A 35 -6.52 -4.10 8.52
CA ALA A 35 -7.11 -3.33 7.44
C ALA A 35 -6.20 -2.20 6.97
N GLU A 36 -6.09 -2.03 5.65
CA GLU A 36 -5.39 -0.93 4.99
C GLU A 36 -6.37 -0.14 4.10
N PRO A 37 -6.82 1.08 4.50
CA PRO A 37 -7.68 1.93 3.68
C PRO A 37 -6.98 2.49 2.42
N PHE A 38 -5.65 2.47 2.38
CA PHE A 38 -4.78 2.90 1.29
C PHE A 38 -3.79 1.77 0.99
N ALA A 39 -4.27 0.66 0.46
CA ALA A 39 -3.50 -0.58 0.41
C ALA A 39 -2.33 -0.55 -0.57
N GLY A 40 -2.48 0.11 -1.73
CA GLY A 40 -1.45 0.14 -2.75
C GLY A 40 -0.84 -1.24 -3.01
N GLY A 41 0.42 -1.41 -2.66
CA GLY A 41 1.14 -2.68 -2.78
C GLY A 41 0.90 -3.68 -1.65
N ALA A 42 0.13 -3.37 -0.61
CA ALA A 42 -0.25 -4.23 0.52
C ALA A 42 0.93 -5.00 1.15
N GLY A 43 2.11 -4.40 1.19
CA GLY A 43 3.32 -5.11 1.58
C GLY A 43 3.33 -5.53 3.05
N ALA A 44 2.77 -4.72 3.94
CA ALA A 44 2.65 -5.03 5.36
C ALA A 44 1.53 -6.05 5.60
N ALA A 45 0.34 -5.84 5.04
CA ALA A 45 -0.79 -6.75 5.16
C ALA A 45 -0.44 -8.18 4.73
N LEU A 46 0.19 -8.34 3.57
CA LEU A 46 0.61 -9.66 3.07
C LEU A 46 1.68 -10.32 3.94
N HIS A 47 2.58 -9.54 4.54
CA HIS A 47 3.57 -10.08 5.46
C HIS A 47 2.90 -10.62 6.74
N LEU A 48 2.00 -9.85 7.33
CA LEU A 48 1.26 -10.24 8.54
C LEU A 48 0.40 -11.49 8.27
N LEU A 49 -0.32 -11.52 7.15
CA LEU A 49 -1.16 -12.66 6.79
C LEU A 49 -0.35 -13.94 6.57
N ARG A 50 0.76 -13.84 5.85
CA ARG A 50 1.62 -14.98 5.55
C ARG A 50 2.28 -15.59 6.78
N ASN A 51 2.59 -14.78 7.78
CA ASN A 51 3.23 -15.22 9.04
C ASN A 51 2.20 -15.53 10.13
N ASP A 52 0.91 -15.63 9.76
CA ASP A 52 -0.21 -15.91 10.66
C ASP A 52 -0.31 -14.95 11.86
N SER A 53 0.24 -13.72 11.72
CA SER A 53 0.06 -12.65 12.70
C SER A 53 -1.38 -12.15 12.74
N VAL A 54 -2.14 -12.35 11.66
CA VAL A 54 -3.58 -12.08 11.55
C VAL A 54 -4.27 -13.20 10.77
N GLU A 55 -5.56 -13.40 11.01
CA GLU A 55 -6.38 -14.39 10.31
C GLU A 55 -6.86 -13.87 8.95
N ARG A 56 -7.14 -12.57 8.85
CA ARG A 56 -7.71 -11.92 7.66
C ARG A 56 -7.13 -10.54 7.44
N ILE A 57 -7.10 -10.12 6.17
CA ILE A 57 -6.74 -8.75 5.78
C ILE A 57 -7.83 -8.13 4.90
N HIS A 58 -8.05 -6.84 5.10
CA HIS A 58 -8.97 -6.00 4.33
C HIS A 58 -8.15 -4.95 3.59
N LEU A 59 -8.11 -5.06 2.28
CA LEU A 59 -7.37 -4.17 1.39
C LEU A 59 -8.35 -3.25 0.68
N ASN A 60 -8.22 -1.96 0.88
CA ASN A 60 -8.99 -0.96 0.16
C ASN A 60 -8.07 -0.02 -0.60
N ASP A 61 -8.43 0.30 -1.82
CA ASP A 61 -7.76 1.37 -2.57
C ASP A 61 -8.77 2.07 -3.46
N LEU A 62 -8.75 3.41 -3.44
CA LEU A 62 -9.64 4.21 -4.29
C LEU A 62 -9.25 4.14 -5.77
N ASN A 63 -7.99 3.80 -6.07
CA ASN A 63 -7.54 3.62 -7.45
C ASN A 63 -8.14 2.33 -8.04
N PRO A 64 -9.06 2.44 -9.04
CA PRO A 64 -9.74 1.29 -9.60
C PRO A 64 -8.76 0.26 -10.19
N GLY A 65 -7.64 0.70 -10.75
CA GLY A 65 -6.61 -0.18 -11.29
C GLY A 65 -5.91 -1.02 -10.21
N ILE A 66 -5.64 -0.45 -9.03
CA ILE A 66 -5.06 -1.17 -7.89
C ILE A 66 -6.07 -2.20 -7.36
N ALA A 67 -7.32 -1.80 -7.16
CA ALA A 67 -8.36 -2.71 -6.71
C ALA A 67 -8.60 -3.85 -7.71
N ALA A 68 -8.69 -3.53 -9.01
CA ALA A 68 -8.82 -4.49 -10.09
C ALA A 68 -7.63 -5.46 -10.15
N PHE A 69 -6.39 -4.96 -9.97
CA PHE A 69 -5.21 -5.83 -9.88
C PHE A 69 -5.34 -6.86 -8.75
N TRP A 70 -5.74 -6.42 -7.55
CA TRP A 70 -5.90 -7.33 -6.42
C TRP A 70 -7.01 -8.35 -6.70
N ARG A 71 -8.18 -7.93 -7.18
CA ARG A 71 -9.29 -8.84 -7.53
C ARG A 71 -8.85 -9.85 -8.60
N ALA A 72 -8.32 -9.40 -9.72
CA ALA A 72 -7.91 -10.28 -10.83
C ALA A 72 -6.80 -11.27 -10.43
N SER A 73 -5.79 -10.82 -9.68
CA SER A 73 -4.69 -11.68 -9.23
C SER A 73 -5.14 -12.76 -8.24
N LEU A 74 -6.22 -12.52 -7.49
CA LEU A 74 -6.79 -13.44 -6.52
C LEU A 74 -7.80 -14.40 -7.16
N ASP A 75 -8.64 -13.90 -8.06
CA ASP A 75 -9.79 -14.66 -8.58
C ASP A 75 -9.43 -15.51 -9.82
N VAL A 76 -8.49 -15.04 -10.65
CA VAL A 76 -8.05 -15.74 -11.88
C VAL A 76 -6.51 -15.85 -12.00
N PRO A 77 -5.80 -16.33 -10.96
CA PRO A 77 -4.33 -16.30 -10.90
C PRO A 77 -3.65 -17.05 -12.04
N ASN A 78 -4.22 -18.13 -12.53
CA ASN A 78 -3.65 -18.91 -13.63
C ASN A 78 -3.70 -18.13 -14.96
N GLN A 79 -4.81 -17.47 -15.24
CA GLN A 79 -4.96 -16.59 -16.41
C GLN A 79 -4.03 -15.38 -16.28
N PHE A 80 -3.95 -14.79 -15.10
CA PHE A 80 -3.06 -13.66 -14.84
C PHE A 80 -1.59 -14.04 -15.03
N CYS A 81 -1.15 -15.19 -14.51
CA CYS A 81 0.19 -15.71 -14.70
C CYS A 81 0.49 -16.08 -16.18
N HIS A 82 -0.50 -16.60 -16.91
CA HIS A 82 -0.35 -16.84 -18.35
C HIS A 82 -0.03 -15.53 -19.08
N GLN A 83 -0.81 -14.48 -18.82
CA GLN A 83 -0.59 -13.16 -19.40
C GLN A 83 0.77 -12.56 -18.99
N VAL A 84 1.19 -12.71 -17.73
CA VAL A 84 2.53 -12.31 -17.27
C VAL A 84 3.63 -12.99 -18.07
N ARG A 85 3.48 -14.27 -18.40
CA ARG A 85 4.50 -15.03 -19.16
C ARG A 85 4.55 -14.65 -20.62
N THR A 86 3.43 -14.26 -21.22
CA THR A 86 3.29 -14.11 -22.68
C THR A 86 3.33 -12.66 -23.16
N VAL A 87 2.95 -11.68 -22.31
CA VAL A 87 2.87 -10.27 -22.71
C VAL A 87 4.18 -9.77 -23.28
N PRO A 88 4.20 -9.03 -24.42
CA PRO A 88 5.40 -8.36 -24.91
C PRO A 88 5.88 -7.27 -23.95
N LEU A 89 7.20 -7.14 -23.79
CA LEU A 89 7.80 -6.03 -23.03
C LEU A 89 8.38 -5.01 -23.99
N THR A 90 7.49 -4.30 -24.69
CA THR A 90 7.77 -3.33 -25.74
C THR A 90 7.09 -2.00 -25.44
N ILE A 91 7.53 -0.94 -26.11
CA ILE A 91 6.89 0.39 -25.98
C ILE A 91 5.48 0.39 -26.59
N ASP A 92 5.24 -0.34 -27.66
CA ASP A 92 3.90 -0.45 -28.27
C ASP A 92 2.92 -1.10 -27.28
N GLU A 93 3.33 -2.18 -26.61
CA GLU A 93 2.52 -2.81 -25.58
C GLU A 93 2.34 -1.88 -24.37
N TRP A 94 3.38 -1.12 -24.00
CA TRP A 94 3.28 -0.13 -22.93
C TRP A 94 2.19 0.92 -23.24
N HIS A 95 2.13 1.43 -24.47
CA HIS A 95 1.09 2.37 -24.88
C HIS A 95 -0.30 1.74 -24.80
N ARG A 96 -0.45 0.50 -25.25
CA ARG A 96 -1.72 -0.24 -25.15
C ARG A 96 -2.18 -0.39 -23.69
N GLN A 97 -1.28 -0.77 -22.79
CA GLN A 97 -1.58 -0.91 -21.38
C GLN A 97 -1.87 0.45 -20.68
N ALA A 98 -1.17 1.52 -21.12
CA ALA A 98 -1.44 2.86 -20.63
C ALA A 98 -2.82 3.38 -21.07
N GLU A 99 -3.27 3.05 -22.28
CA GLU A 99 -4.62 3.38 -22.76
C GLU A 99 -5.71 2.66 -21.97
N ILE A 100 -5.53 1.36 -21.68
CA ILE A 100 -6.46 0.60 -20.84
C ILE A 100 -6.55 1.24 -19.44
N TYR A 101 -5.40 1.54 -18.82
CA TYR A 101 -5.36 2.15 -17.49
C TYR A 101 -6.00 3.53 -17.45
N ALA A 102 -5.89 4.32 -18.52
CA ALA A 102 -6.49 5.65 -18.63
C ALA A 102 -8.02 5.61 -18.80
N ASN A 103 -8.60 4.47 -19.17
CA ASN A 103 -10.03 4.30 -19.43
C ASN A 103 -10.66 3.17 -18.57
N PRO A 104 -10.64 3.28 -17.25
CA PRO A 104 -11.01 2.17 -16.35
C PRO A 104 -12.45 1.67 -16.55
N SER A 105 -13.39 2.56 -16.89
CA SER A 105 -14.79 2.19 -17.10
C SER A 105 -15.06 1.40 -18.39
N GLY A 106 -14.10 1.33 -19.29
CA GLY A 106 -14.19 0.59 -20.56
C GLY A 106 -13.70 -0.84 -20.50
N HIS A 107 -13.16 -1.29 -19.35
CA HIS A 107 -12.47 -2.55 -19.21
C HIS A 107 -12.95 -3.33 -17.98
N ASP A 108 -12.83 -4.66 -18.04
CA ASP A 108 -13.09 -5.52 -16.89
C ASP A 108 -11.92 -5.50 -15.88
N ASP A 109 -12.13 -6.12 -14.71
CA ASP A 109 -11.12 -6.21 -13.65
C ASP A 109 -9.84 -6.90 -14.11
N PHE A 110 -9.92 -7.86 -15.01
CA PHE A 110 -8.74 -8.54 -15.50
C PHE A 110 -7.89 -7.65 -16.40
N GLU A 111 -8.51 -6.99 -17.38
CA GLU A 111 -7.83 -6.08 -18.31
C GLU A 111 -7.23 -4.89 -17.56
N LEU A 112 -8.02 -4.21 -16.73
CA LEU A 112 -7.58 -3.04 -15.96
C LEU A 112 -6.51 -3.42 -14.93
N GLY A 113 -6.71 -4.52 -14.20
CA GLY A 113 -5.77 -5.00 -13.20
C GLY A 113 -4.45 -5.43 -13.81
N PHE A 114 -4.49 -6.08 -14.98
CA PHE A 114 -3.27 -6.45 -15.69
C PHE A 114 -2.54 -5.21 -16.23
N ALA A 115 -3.24 -4.25 -16.80
CA ALA A 115 -2.66 -2.99 -17.27
C ALA A 115 -1.96 -2.23 -16.13
N THR A 116 -2.62 -2.13 -14.99
CA THR A 116 -2.04 -1.53 -13.78
C THR A 116 -0.78 -2.26 -13.33
N PHE A 117 -0.81 -3.58 -13.26
CA PHE A 117 0.36 -4.39 -12.93
C PHE A 117 1.50 -4.20 -13.94
N TYR A 118 1.20 -4.21 -15.23
CA TYR A 118 2.18 -4.02 -16.28
C TYR A 118 2.88 -2.67 -16.15
N LEU A 119 2.13 -1.58 -16.04
CA LEU A 119 2.67 -0.24 -15.86
C LEU A 119 3.48 -0.13 -14.57
N ASN A 120 2.97 -0.65 -13.46
CA ASN A 120 3.69 -0.67 -12.21
C ASN A 120 5.06 -1.38 -12.31
N ARG A 121 5.15 -2.45 -13.10
CA ARG A 121 6.39 -3.21 -13.28
C ARG A 121 7.34 -2.60 -14.30
N THR A 122 6.83 -1.89 -15.29
CA THR A 122 7.60 -1.34 -16.40
C THR A 122 7.94 0.15 -16.24
N ASN A 123 7.21 0.89 -15.39
CA ASN A 123 7.47 2.31 -15.16
C ASN A 123 8.58 2.58 -14.14
N ARG A 124 9.16 3.78 -14.23
CA ARG A 124 10.14 4.28 -13.26
C ARG A 124 9.54 4.28 -11.86
N SER A 125 10.27 3.74 -10.92
CA SER A 125 9.89 3.62 -9.49
C SER A 125 8.59 2.86 -9.22
N GLY A 126 7.90 2.31 -10.23
CA GLY A 126 6.60 1.67 -10.10
C GLY A 126 5.43 2.66 -10.02
N ILE A 127 5.65 3.92 -10.37
CA ILE A 127 4.64 4.97 -10.43
C ILE A 127 3.82 4.80 -11.70
N LEU A 128 2.50 4.70 -11.58
CA LEU A 128 1.61 4.33 -12.69
C LEU A 128 1.62 5.36 -13.82
N ASP A 129 1.70 6.65 -13.49
CA ASP A 129 1.73 7.75 -14.46
C ASP A 129 3.16 8.13 -14.90
N ALA A 130 4.17 7.37 -14.48
CA ALA A 130 5.55 7.66 -14.86
C ALA A 130 5.89 7.09 -16.25
N ARG A 131 6.96 7.61 -16.84
CA ARG A 131 7.51 7.08 -18.09
C ARG A 131 8.10 5.67 -17.90
N PRO A 132 8.17 4.87 -18.98
CA PRO A 132 8.77 3.54 -18.92
C PRO A 132 10.25 3.59 -18.53
N ILE A 133 10.72 2.53 -17.88
CA ILE A 133 12.14 2.33 -17.59
C ILE A 133 12.90 2.30 -18.94
N GLY A 134 13.97 3.04 -19.06
CA GLY A 134 14.73 3.19 -20.32
C GLY A 134 14.25 4.33 -21.21
N GLY A 135 13.08 4.92 -20.91
CA GLY A 135 12.44 5.95 -21.75
C GLY A 135 11.76 5.36 -22.99
N PHE A 136 11.07 6.17 -23.76
CA PHE A 136 10.33 5.71 -24.94
C PHE A 136 11.27 5.19 -26.04
N GLU A 137 12.44 5.77 -26.20
CA GLU A 137 13.46 5.33 -27.18
C GLU A 137 14.29 4.14 -26.65
N GLN A 138 14.04 3.68 -25.44
CA GLN A 138 14.78 2.59 -24.81
C GLN A 138 16.30 2.78 -24.85
N LEU A 139 16.80 4.00 -24.69
CA LEU A 139 18.23 4.33 -24.70
C LEU A 139 18.88 4.26 -23.31
N GLY A 140 18.07 4.23 -22.24
CA GLY A 140 18.56 4.15 -20.87
C GLY A 140 19.35 2.85 -20.61
N HIS A 141 20.20 2.85 -19.58
CA HIS A 141 20.98 1.68 -19.17
C HIS A 141 20.05 0.48 -18.82
N TRP A 142 19.01 0.72 -18.03
CA TRP A 142 17.96 -0.25 -17.75
C TRP A 142 16.83 -0.10 -18.78
N LYS A 143 16.30 -1.24 -19.24
CA LYS A 143 15.22 -1.31 -20.22
C LYS A 143 13.89 -1.61 -19.54
N ILE A 144 12.82 -1.59 -20.31
CA ILE A 144 11.45 -1.79 -19.86
C ILE A 144 11.26 -3.11 -19.08
N ASP A 145 12.01 -4.15 -19.39
CA ASP A 145 11.99 -5.47 -18.78
C ASP A 145 12.75 -5.57 -17.44
N ALA A 146 13.55 -4.57 -17.08
CA ALA A 146 14.48 -4.60 -15.94
C ALA A 146 13.87 -5.00 -14.59
N ARG A 147 12.55 -4.83 -14.43
CA ARG A 147 11.82 -5.18 -13.22
C ARG A 147 10.69 -6.19 -13.45
N PHE A 148 10.70 -6.88 -14.58
CA PHE A 148 9.65 -7.81 -15.00
C PHE A 148 10.16 -9.27 -15.06
N ASN A 149 10.59 -9.80 -13.92
CA ASN A 149 10.96 -11.22 -13.82
C ASN A 149 9.70 -12.09 -13.75
N ARG A 150 9.31 -12.65 -14.88
CA ARG A 150 8.05 -13.37 -15.10
C ARG A 150 7.80 -14.48 -14.08
N GLU A 151 8.75 -15.39 -13.91
CA GLU A 151 8.59 -16.54 -13.00
C GLU A 151 8.50 -16.12 -11.54
N SER A 152 9.33 -15.18 -11.10
CA SER A 152 9.26 -14.64 -9.74
C SER A 152 7.93 -13.92 -9.48
N LEU A 153 7.39 -13.23 -10.47
CA LEU A 153 6.10 -12.54 -10.38
C LEU A 153 4.95 -13.55 -10.31
N CYS A 154 4.94 -14.56 -11.17
CA CYS A 154 3.95 -15.65 -11.13
C CYS A 154 3.97 -16.40 -9.79
N THR A 155 5.17 -16.70 -9.28
CA THR A 155 5.31 -17.37 -7.97
C THR A 155 4.70 -16.52 -6.83
N ARG A 156 4.83 -15.20 -6.88
CA ARG A 156 4.22 -14.31 -5.87
C ARG A 156 2.70 -14.27 -6.02
N ILE A 157 2.19 -14.10 -7.25
CA ILE A 157 0.76 -14.07 -7.54
C ILE A 157 0.11 -15.37 -7.06
N GLN A 158 0.69 -16.53 -7.37
CA GLN A 158 0.16 -17.81 -6.93
C GLN A 158 0.16 -17.93 -5.40
N ALA A 159 1.26 -17.55 -4.74
CA ALA A 159 1.35 -17.60 -3.28
C ALA A 159 0.35 -16.66 -2.57
N ILE A 160 -0.08 -15.57 -3.21
CA ILE A 160 -1.14 -14.70 -2.68
C ILE A 160 -2.51 -15.33 -2.94
N ALA A 161 -2.73 -15.89 -4.14
CA ALA A 161 -3.98 -16.54 -4.49
C ALA A 161 -4.30 -17.74 -3.59
N ASP A 162 -3.28 -18.47 -3.11
CA ASP A 162 -3.45 -19.54 -2.11
C ASP A 162 -4.06 -19.05 -0.80
N LEU A 163 -3.92 -17.74 -0.50
CA LEU A 163 -4.49 -17.07 0.67
C LEU A 163 -5.82 -16.34 0.38
N ARG A 164 -6.40 -16.51 -0.83
CA ARG A 164 -7.59 -15.78 -1.31
C ARG A 164 -8.73 -15.71 -0.30
N HIS A 165 -9.00 -16.81 0.39
CA HIS A 165 -10.08 -16.94 1.36
C HIS A 165 -9.90 -16.08 2.63
N ARG A 166 -8.72 -15.48 2.82
CA ARG A 166 -8.34 -14.60 3.94
C ARG A 166 -8.16 -13.15 3.53
N ILE A 167 -8.38 -12.80 2.24
CA ILE A 167 -8.13 -11.47 1.67
C ILE A 167 -9.42 -10.89 1.13
N TYR A 168 -9.81 -9.74 1.65
CA TYR A 168 -10.97 -8.96 1.20
C TYR A 168 -10.47 -7.71 0.48
N VAL A 169 -11.02 -7.45 -0.72
CA VAL A 169 -10.62 -6.30 -1.55
C VAL A 169 -11.83 -5.43 -1.82
N THR A 170 -11.69 -4.14 -1.56
CA THR A 170 -12.71 -3.12 -1.85
C THR A 170 -12.12 -1.94 -2.61
N GLU A 171 -13.01 -1.16 -3.24
CA GLU A 171 -12.70 0.04 -4.01
C GLU A 171 -13.58 1.18 -3.52
N TYR A 172 -13.45 1.53 -2.27
CA TYR A 172 -14.23 2.58 -1.65
C TYR A 172 -13.38 3.82 -1.36
N ASP A 173 -14.03 4.98 -1.22
CA ASP A 173 -13.42 6.08 -0.51
C ASP A 173 -12.96 5.61 0.88
N ALA A 174 -11.84 6.14 1.36
CA ALA A 174 -11.23 5.68 2.61
C ALA A 174 -12.18 5.78 3.82
N LEU A 175 -12.98 6.85 3.91
CA LEU A 175 -13.94 7.00 5.01
C LEU A 175 -15.12 6.04 4.86
N ALA A 176 -15.60 5.79 3.65
CA ALA A 176 -16.63 4.79 3.39
C ALA A 176 -16.14 3.39 3.77
N PHE A 177 -14.89 3.05 3.41
CA PHE A 177 -14.27 1.80 3.85
C PHE A 177 -14.16 1.71 5.37
N LEU A 178 -13.62 2.74 6.02
CA LEU A 178 -13.47 2.76 7.49
C LEU A 178 -14.80 2.64 8.22
N ASN A 179 -15.90 3.16 7.64
CA ASN A 179 -17.25 2.92 8.19
C ASN A 179 -17.62 1.44 8.15
N THR A 180 -17.28 0.69 7.11
CA THR A 180 -17.54 -0.77 7.08
C THR A 180 -16.71 -1.54 8.09
N ILE A 181 -15.55 -1.02 8.47
CA ILE A 181 -14.67 -1.61 9.49
C ILE A 181 -15.22 -1.46 10.91
N GLN A 182 -16.09 -0.49 11.17
CA GLN A 182 -16.73 -0.31 12.48
C GLN A 182 -17.52 -1.55 12.93
N ASP A 183 -18.07 -2.33 12.02
CA ASP A 183 -18.81 -3.56 12.34
C ASP A 183 -17.91 -4.65 12.97
N ILE A 184 -16.60 -4.58 12.74
CA ILE A 184 -15.59 -5.49 13.28
C ILE A 184 -14.57 -4.79 14.17
N ALA A 185 -14.90 -3.62 14.72
CA ALA A 185 -13.97 -2.70 15.39
C ALA A 185 -13.13 -3.37 16.51
N LYS A 186 -13.70 -4.32 17.25
CA LYS A 186 -13.00 -5.02 18.34
C LYS A 186 -11.99 -6.08 17.88
N ASP A 187 -12.02 -6.46 16.61
CA ASP A 187 -11.23 -7.57 16.06
C ASP A 187 -10.29 -7.12 14.92
N VAL A 188 -10.15 -5.83 14.69
CA VAL A 188 -9.34 -5.28 13.60
C VAL A 188 -8.34 -4.24 14.10
N LEU A 189 -7.11 -4.29 13.59
CA LEU A 189 -6.16 -3.18 13.63
C LEU A 189 -6.17 -2.49 12.27
N VAL A 190 -6.42 -1.19 12.24
CA VAL A 190 -6.33 -0.38 11.02
C VAL A 190 -4.95 0.27 10.94
N TYR A 191 -4.28 0.09 9.79
CA TYR A 191 -3.09 0.83 9.44
C TYR A 191 -3.37 1.74 8.26
N ALA A 192 -3.29 3.04 8.46
CA ALA A 192 -3.49 4.05 7.43
C ALA A 192 -2.15 4.69 7.01
N ASP A 193 -1.93 4.76 5.69
CA ASP A 193 -0.79 5.42 5.06
C ASP A 193 -1.31 6.27 3.89
N PRO A 194 -2.01 7.37 4.17
CA PRO A 194 -2.63 8.20 3.14
C PRO A 194 -1.58 8.89 2.28
N PRO A 195 -1.96 9.39 1.08
CA PRO A 195 -1.10 10.26 0.28
C PRO A 195 -0.55 11.41 1.12
N TYR A 196 0.75 11.71 1.01
CA TYR A 196 1.41 12.74 1.79
C TYR A 196 1.03 14.16 1.36
N LEU A 197 1.02 15.11 2.30
CA LEU A 197 0.60 16.49 2.07
C LEU A 197 1.41 17.23 0.99
N VAL A 198 2.72 16.96 0.89
CA VAL A 198 3.63 17.70 0.00
C VAL A 198 3.99 16.89 -1.25
N GLN A 199 4.08 15.56 -1.13
CA GLN A 199 4.48 14.69 -2.25
C GLN A 199 3.27 14.11 -3.00
N GLY A 200 2.04 14.27 -2.46
CA GLY A 200 0.82 13.72 -3.04
C GLY A 200 0.31 14.47 -4.27
N GLU A 201 0.63 15.74 -4.44
CA GLU A 201 0.07 16.60 -5.51
C GLU A 201 0.39 16.15 -6.95
N GLY A 202 1.31 15.22 -7.15
CA GLY A 202 1.67 14.72 -8.47
C GLY A 202 1.73 13.20 -8.62
N LEU A 203 1.40 12.43 -7.58
CA LEU A 203 1.57 10.98 -7.57
C LEU A 203 0.26 10.17 -7.58
N TYR A 204 -0.87 10.82 -7.34
CA TYR A 204 -2.17 10.14 -7.19
C TYR A 204 -3.23 10.77 -8.09
N LEU A 205 -4.01 9.92 -8.77
CA LEU A 205 -5.11 10.29 -9.67
C LEU A 205 -6.22 11.11 -9.00
N HIS A 206 -6.33 11.03 -7.68
CA HIS A 206 -7.26 11.81 -6.87
C HIS A 206 -6.46 12.47 -5.76
N ALA A 207 -6.30 13.79 -5.84
CA ALA A 207 -5.62 14.57 -4.81
C ALA A 207 -6.34 14.38 -3.46
N PHE A 208 -5.62 13.81 -2.51
CA PHE A 208 -6.06 13.78 -1.12
C PHE A 208 -5.78 15.18 -0.54
N ASP A 209 -6.75 16.06 -0.65
CA ASP A 209 -6.60 17.48 -0.30
C ASP A 209 -6.62 17.71 1.22
N ALA A 210 -6.37 18.95 1.63
CA ALA A 210 -6.33 19.32 3.05
C ALA A 210 -7.65 19.03 3.77
N GLU A 211 -8.78 19.11 3.10
CA GLU A 211 -10.09 18.78 3.66
C GLU A 211 -10.25 17.28 3.87
N ALA A 212 -9.74 16.45 2.94
CA ALA A 212 -9.75 14.99 3.08
C ALA A 212 -8.87 14.54 4.26
N HIS A 213 -7.70 15.15 4.44
CA HIS A 213 -6.85 14.92 5.62
C HIS A 213 -7.56 15.26 6.93
N LEU A 214 -8.25 16.41 6.96
CA LEU A 214 -9.00 16.83 8.15
C LEU A 214 -10.19 15.89 8.44
N ARG A 215 -10.92 15.46 7.42
CA ARG A 215 -12.01 14.48 7.57
C ARG A 215 -11.50 13.14 8.10
N LEU A 216 -10.36 12.64 7.57
CA LEU A 216 -9.72 11.42 8.06
C LEU A 216 -9.32 11.56 9.53
N ALA A 217 -8.68 12.67 9.92
CA ALA A 217 -8.26 12.90 11.30
C ALA A 217 -9.46 12.93 12.27
N ARG A 218 -10.54 13.63 11.90
CA ARG A 218 -11.78 13.68 12.70
C ARG A 218 -12.42 12.29 12.83
N PHE A 219 -12.46 11.54 11.75
CA PHE A 219 -13.00 10.18 11.77
C PHE A 219 -12.20 9.27 12.71
N LEU A 220 -10.87 9.26 12.56
CA LEU A 220 -9.99 8.42 13.38
C LEU A 220 -10.01 8.80 14.87
N ALA A 221 -10.20 10.08 15.19
CA ALA A 221 -10.35 10.53 16.57
C ALA A 221 -11.60 9.97 17.26
N SER A 222 -12.64 9.60 16.50
CA SER A 222 -13.89 9.01 17.01
C SER A 222 -14.05 7.53 16.71
N ALA A 223 -13.03 6.88 16.16
CA ALA A 223 -13.11 5.47 15.77
C ALA A 223 -13.09 4.53 16.98
N ASP A 224 -13.92 3.50 16.95
CA ASP A 224 -14.01 2.47 17.99
C ASP A 224 -12.96 1.35 17.83
N PHE A 225 -12.25 1.31 16.72
CA PHE A 225 -11.17 0.35 16.44
C PHE A 225 -9.78 0.94 16.76
N PRO A 226 -8.80 0.12 17.15
CA PRO A 226 -7.41 0.54 17.26
C PRO A 226 -6.83 0.86 15.87
N TRP A 227 -6.11 1.97 15.77
CA TRP A 227 -5.46 2.37 14.52
C TRP A 227 -4.06 2.93 14.74
N ILE A 228 -3.24 2.78 13.71
CA ILE A 228 -1.93 3.41 13.55
C ILE A 228 -1.88 4.09 12.19
N LEU A 229 -1.24 5.23 12.14
CA LEU A 229 -1.16 6.09 10.96
C LEU A 229 0.28 6.55 10.73
N THR A 230 0.73 6.56 9.47
CA THR A 230 2.02 7.16 9.09
C THR A 230 1.84 8.32 8.12
N TYR A 231 2.72 9.32 8.24
CA TYR A 231 2.80 10.50 7.38
C TYR A 231 4.25 10.92 7.18
N ASP A 232 4.50 11.78 6.18
CA ASP A 232 5.71 12.60 6.15
C ASP A 232 5.79 13.48 7.41
N ASP A 233 7.01 13.82 7.84
CA ASP A 233 7.26 14.67 8.99
C ASP A 233 6.94 16.14 8.64
N ASP A 234 5.65 16.47 8.70
CA ASP A 234 5.13 17.82 8.45
C ASP A 234 4.48 18.37 9.73
N PRO A 235 4.87 19.57 10.19
CA PRO A 235 4.29 20.17 11.39
C PRO A 235 2.76 20.32 11.36
N ARG A 236 2.14 20.40 10.18
CA ARG A 236 0.68 20.44 10.03
C ARG A 236 0.02 19.15 10.50
N ILE A 237 0.72 18.01 10.37
CA ILE A 237 0.23 16.72 10.84
C ILE A 237 0.22 16.69 12.37
N THR A 238 1.38 16.87 12.99
CA THR A 238 1.54 16.69 14.44
C THR A 238 0.96 17.85 15.25
N ASN A 239 1.01 19.09 14.74
CA ASN A 239 0.62 20.29 15.51
C ASN A 239 -0.82 20.74 15.23
N LEU A 240 -1.44 20.32 14.11
CA LEU A 240 -2.80 20.74 13.76
C LEU A 240 -3.76 19.55 13.67
N LEU A 241 -3.49 18.58 12.80
CA LEU A 241 -4.44 17.47 12.54
C LEU A 241 -4.52 16.49 13.71
N TYR A 242 -3.40 16.18 14.33
CA TYR A 242 -3.31 15.21 15.44
C TYR A 242 -2.69 15.84 16.70
N SER A 243 -2.92 17.15 16.92
CA SER A 243 -2.38 17.87 18.08
C SER A 243 -2.90 17.25 19.39
N GLY A 244 -1.98 17.02 20.32
CA GLY A 244 -2.30 16.32 21.59
C GLY A 244 -2.46 14.82 21.47
N GLY A 245 -2.33 14.24 20.26
CA GLY A 245 -2.34 12.80 20.05
C GLY A 245 -0.98 12.15 20.36
N ARG A 246 -0.97 10.81 20.38
CA ARG A 246 0.24 9.99 20.62
C ARG A 246 1.09 9.91 19.36
N CYS A 247 1.91 10.94 19.13
CA CYS A 247 2.75 11.06 17.93
C CYS A 247 4.23 10.76 18.26
N ALA A 248 4.91 10.06 17.35
CA ALA A 248 6.35 9.86 17.38
C ALA A 248 6.95 10.05 15.98
N THR A 249 8.22 10.42 15.89
CA THR A 249 8.95 10.53 14.63
C THR A 249 10.03 9.47 14.52
N PHE A 250 10.26 8.97 13.30
CA PHE A 250 11.27 7.97 13.03
C PHE A 250 11.92 8.17 11.66
N ASP A 251 13.17 7.73 11.56
CA ASP A 251 13.91 7.80 10.31
C ASP A 251 13.59 6.61 9.41
N ILE A 252 13.30 6.87 8.13
CA ILE A 252 13.08 5.83 7.12
C ILE A 252 13.97 6.07 5.89
N SER A 253 14.50 4.99 5.31
CA SER A 253 15.28 5.10 4.08
C SER A 253 14.37 5.08 2.86
N HIS A 254 14.33 6.16 2.12
CA HIS A 254 13.67 6.28 0.83
C HIS A 254 14.61 5.90 -0.31
N THR A 255 14.10 5.16 -1.31
CA THR A 255 14.91 4.64 -2.43
C THR A 255 14.36 5.03 -3.81
N ALA A 256 13.45 6.02 -3.90
CA ALA A 256 12.74 6.32 -5.14
C ALA A 256 13.63 6.94 -6.23
N HIS A 257 14.50 7.91 -5.92
CA HIS A 257 15.39 8.58 -6.91
C HIS A 257 16.87 8.55 -6.48
N ARG A 258 17.14 8.90 -5.24
CA ARG A 258 18.44 8.73 -4.55
C ARG A 258 18.14 8.17 -3.19
N GLN A 259 19.04 7.32 -2.69
CA GLN A 259 18.93 6.84 -1.32
C GLN A 259 19.15 8.02 -0.38
N HIS A 260 18.11 8.44 0.33
CA HIS A 260 18.19 9.42 1.40
C HIS A 260 17.41 8.92 2.62
N VAL A 261 17.81 9.37 3.78
CA VAL A 261 17.06 9.15 5.01
C VAL A 261 16.08 10.31 5.13
N GLY A 262 14.79 9.99 5.15
CA GLY A 262 13.73 10.93 5.49
C GLY A 262 13.20 10.63 6.88
N THR A 263 12.51 11.58 7.47
CA THR A 263 11.80 11.42 8.74
C THR A 263 10.31 11.25 8.42
N GLU A 264 9.66 10.32 9.09
CA GLU A 264 8.20 10.14 9.04
C GLU A 264 7.61 10.26 10.44
N ALA A 265 6.37 10.73 10.51
CA ALA A 265 5.57 10.73 11.73
C ALA A 265 4.75 9.44 11.81
N VAL A 266 4.63 8.87 12.99
CA VAL A 266 3.69 7.80 13.32
C VAL A 266 2.76 8.27 14.41
N ILE A 267 1.46 8.04 14.23
CA ILE A 267 0.41 8.44 15.14
C ILE A 267 -0.36 7.18 15.57
N TYR A 268 -0.68 7.11 16.85
CA TYR A 268 -1.34 5.96 17.46
C TYR A 268 -2.69 6.36 18.06
N SER A 269 -3.71 5.52 17.90
CA SER A 269 -4.93 5.67 18.67
C SER A 269 -4.67 5.47 20.16
N GLU A 270 -5.50 6.09 21.01
CA GLU A 270 -5.38 5.97 22.48
C GLU A 270 -5.53 4.54 22.97
N GLN A 271 -6.32 3.72 22.26
CA GLN A 271 -6.59 2.33 22.65
C GLN A 271 -5.38 1.40 22.45
N LEU A 272 -4.38 1.80 21.62
CA LEU A 272 -3.26 0.93 21.30
C LEU A 272 -2.25 0.81 22.45
N VAL A 273 -1.89 -0.43 22.79
CA VAL A 273 -0.69 -0.73 23.58
C VAL A 273 0.51 -0.69 22.65
N VAL A 274 1.40 0.28 22.85
CA VAL A 274 2.64 0.42 22.07
C VAL A 274 3.76 -0.32 22.80
N PRO A 275 4.26 -1.47 22.26
CA PRO A 275 5.20 -2.32 22.98
C PRO A 275 6.60 -1.71 23.06
N ASP A 276 7.01 -1.04 22.00
CA ASP A 276 8.30 -0.37 21.83
C ASP A 276 8.21 0.66 20.70
N LEU A 277 9.29 1.40 20.46
CA LEU A 277 9.38 2.39 19.40
C LEU A 277 10.41 2.00 18.32
N GLU A 278 10.87 0.76 18.24
CA GLU A 278 11.72 0.30 17.14
C GLU A 278 10.88 0.02 15.89
N ILE A 279 10.48 1.10 15.20
CA ILE A 279 9.58 1.06 14.03
C ILE A 279 10.21 0.31 12.85
N THR A 280 11.51 0.49 12.64
CA THR A 280 12.28 -0.29 11.66
C THR A 280 13.56 -0.77 12.32
N THR A 281 14.11 -1.90 11.87
CA THR A 281 15.30 -2.53 12.48
C THR A 281 16.42 -1.52 12.71
N GLY A 282 16.79 -1.36 13.98
CA GLY A 282 17.86 -0.46 14.42
C GLY A 282 17.50 1.02 14.43
N ARG A 283 16.22 1.37 14.28
CA ARG A 283 15.74 2.77 14.30
C ARG A 283 14.58 2.92 15.27
N VAL A 284 14.86 3.60 16.36
CA VAL A 284 13.91 3.88 17.43
C VAL A 284 13.25 5.23 17.16
N ALA A 285 11.93 5.27 17.13
CA ALA A 285 11.17 6.50 17.04
C ALA A 285 11.26 7.29 18.35
N ARG A 286 10.99 8.59 18.26
CA ARG A 286 10.98 9.50 19.41
C ARG A 286 9.61 10.13 19.52
N TRP A 287 9.03 10.10 20.73
CA TRP A 287 7.79 10.83 21.00
C TRP A 287 7.99 12.29 20.68
N THR A 288 7.03 12.89 19.99
CA THR A 288 6.95 14.34 19.86
C THR A 288 6.43 14.92 21.18
N ALA A 289 7.04 16.03 21.61
CA ALA A 289 6.68 16.69 22.87
C ALA A 289 5.29 17.32 22.82
#